data_3c1ae6df65685c1e5408a0b21e6c2560
#
_entry.id   3c1ae6df65685c1e5408a0b21e6c2560
#
_cell.length_a   1.000
_cell.length_b   1.000
_cell.length_c   1.000
_cell.angle_alpha   90.00
_cell.angle_beta   90.00
_cell.angle_gamma   90.00
#
_symmetry.space_group_name_H-M   'P 1'
#
loop_
_entity.id
_entity.type
_entity.pdbx_description
1 polymer ?
#
loop_
_entity_poly.entity_id
_entity_poly.type
_entity_poly.pdbx_seq_one_letter_code
_entity_poly.pdbx_strand_id
1 'polypeptide(L)'
;MDKALEIAASYCPWALPALLICVVIVEFSKLPWNPISSFAKWFGSKANTGTDERLDRMNARLDDMDGRMDRIEKDRCDDNVKSTRRYILDFENSCRNKRLHTKEEFDHVIDEISNYNAYCIEHHINNGVIKNAEKYLTDIYQERLKHNDFLA
;
A
#
# COMPACT_ATOMS: atom_id res chain seq x y z
N MET A 1 -21.31 3.77 47.43
CA MET A 1 -20.09 4.47 47.87
C MET A 1 -20.42 5.81 48.56
N ASP A 2 -21.54 6.43 48.21
CA ASP A 2 -21.91 7.77 48.67
C ASP A 2 -22.31 7.84 50.18
N LYS A 3 -23.00 6.82 50.69
CA LYS A 3 -23.41 6.79 52.11
C LYS A 3 -22.25 6.72 53.14
N ALA A 4 -21.16 6.07 52.79
CA ALA A 4 -19.99 5.98 53.65
C ALA A 4 -19.22 7.32 53.70
N LEU A 5 -19.21 8.06 52.61
CA LEU A 5 -18.63 9.40 52.52
C LEU A 5 -19.46 10.43 53.27
N GLU A 6 -20.80 10.38 53.20
CA GLU A 6 -21.70 11.24 53.95
C GLU A 6 -21.62 10.99 55.48
N ILE A 7 -21.54 9.74 55.88
CA ILE A 7 -21.36 9.38 57.29
C ILE A 7 -20.01 9.87 57.83
N ALA A 8 -18.93 9.70 57.08
CA ALA A 8 -17.61 10.18 57.44
C ALA A 8 -17.56 11.72 57.54
N ALA A 9 -18.23 12.42 56.61
CA ALA A 9 -18.31 13.89 56.61
C ALA A 9 -19.15 14.44 57.75
N SER A 10 -20.17 13.72 58.24
CA SER A 10 -21.03 14.16 59.39
C SER A 10 -20.35 14.02 60.73
N TYR A 11 -19.45 13.04 60.92
CA TYR A 11 -18.76 12.80 62.16
C TYR A 11 -17.44 13.56 62.34
N CYS A 12 -16.81 13.96 61.26
CA CYS A 12 -15.56 14.70 61.29
C CYS A 12 -15.38 15.60 60.08
N PRO A 13 -15.95 16.80 60.02
CA PRO A 13 -15.89 17.70 58.85
C PRO A 13 -14.48 18.13 58.54
N TRP A 14 -13.51 17.92 59.37
CA TRP A 14 -12.09 18.20 59.17
C TRP A 14 -11.31 17.02 58.54
N ALA A 15 -11.89 15.85 58.47
CA ALA A 15 -11.18 14.65 58.02
C ALA A 15 -10.80 14.75 56.55
N LEU A 16 -11.71 15.21 55.70
CA LEU A 16 -11.44 15.37 54.25
C LEU A 16 -10.37 16.45 53.96
N PRO A 17 -10.47 17.68 54.49
CA PRO A 17 -9.43 18.68 54.28
C PRO A 17 -8.10 18.29 54.92
N ALA A 18 -8.09 17.63 56.08
CA ALA A 18 -6.87 17.14 56.69
C ALA A 18 -6.19 16.07 55.85
N LEU A 19 -6.94 15.14 55.26
CA LEU A 19 -6.43 14.10 54.37
C LEU A 19 -5.84 14.69 53.08
N LEU A 20 -6.51 15.71 52.49
CA LEU A 20 -5.99 16.44 51.35
C LEU A 20 -4.67 17.15 51.67
N ILE A 21 -4.59 17.82 52.84
CA ILE A 21 -3.35 18.47 53.27
C ILE A 21 -2.22 17.44 53.46
N CYS A 22 -2.52 16.29 54.08
CA CYS A 22 -1.54 15.21 54.23
C CYS A 22 -1.04 14.68 52.88
N VAL A 23 -1.93 14.48 51.89
CA VAL A 23 -1.55 14.04 50.55
C VAL A 23 -0.66 15.08 49.89
N VAL A 24 -0.98 16.38 49.98
CA VAL A 24 -0.15 17.46 49.43
C VAL A 24 1.21 17.51 50.12
N ILE A 25 1.28 17.39 51.43
CA ILE A 25 2.55 17.39 52.18
C ILE A 25 3.42 16.19 51.77
N VAL A 26 2.83 15.02 51.59
CA VAL A 26 3.56 13.81 51.11
C VAL A 26 4.08 13.99 49.69
N GLU A 27 3.29 14.59 48.81
CA GLU A 27 3.69 14.83 47.43
C GLU A 27 4.85 15.84 47.31
N PHE A 28 4.83 16.90 48.12
CA PHE A 28 5.90 17.91 48.19
C PHE A 28 7.08 17.51 49.08
N SER A 29 6.94 16.49 49.91
CA SER A 29 8.04 15.97 50.70
C SER A 29 9.00 15.19 49.80
N LYS A 30 10.30 15.26 50.06
CA LYS A 30 11.31 14.47 49.34
C LYS A 30 11.28 12.98 49.71
N LEU A 31 10.15 12.46 50.14
CA LEU A 31 9.96 11.03 50.41
C LEU A 31 9.89 10.25 49.07
N PRO A 32 10.47 9.05 49.04
CA PRO A 32 10.50 8.24 47.80
C PRO A 32 9.13 7.71 47.34
N TRP A 33 8.07 8.00 48.08
CA TRP A 33 6.73 7.52 47.78
C TRP A 33 5.76 8.71 47.54
N ASN A 34 5.47 8.97 46.27
CA ASN A 34 4.54 10.01 45.85
C ASN A 34 3.22 9.35 45.41
N PRO A 35 2.17 9.37 46.25
CA PRO A 35 0.94 8.65 45.98
C PRO A 35 0.21 9.18 44.74
N ILE A 36 0.23 10.48 44.46
CA ILE A 36 -0.43 11.07 43.27
C ILE A 36 0.30 10.70 41.98
N SER A 37 1.62 10.81 41.96
CA SER A 37 2.44 10.46 40.82
C SER A 37 2.37 8.96 40.50
N SER A 38 2.33 8.13 41.55
CA SER A 38 2.18 6.68 41.42
C SER A 38 0.81 6.29 40.85
N PHE A 39 -0.26 6.96 41.33
CA PHE A 39 -1.61 6.77 40.84
C PHE A 39 -1.76 7.24 39.39
N ALA A 40 -1.20 8.41 39.05
CA ALA A 40 -1.20 8.93 37.69
C ALA A 40 -0.46 8.00 36.72
N LYS A 41 0.69 7.44 37.10
CA LYS A 41 1.43 6.44 36.32
C LYS A 41 0.63 5.14 36.14
N TRP A 42 0.02 4.64 37.23
CA TRP A 42 -0.78 3.42 37.19
C TRP A 42 -2.03 3.58 36.29
N PHE A 43 -2.72 4.73 36.43
CA PHE A 43 -3.91 5.03 35.62
C PHE A 43 -3.53 5.26 34.14
N GLY A 44 -2.47 6.00 33.89
CA GLY A 44 -1.95 6.25 32.53
C GLY A 44 -1.53 4.96 31.82
N SER A 45 -0.83 4.06 32.52
CA SER A 45 -0.42 2.77 31.93
C SER A 45 -1.64 1.90 31.62
N LYS A 46 -2.67 1.90 32.47
CA LYS A 46 -3.88 1.10 32.27
C LYS A 46 -4.81 1.67 31.20
N ALA A 47 -4.83 2.99 31.02
CA ALA A 47 -5.59 3.64 29.95
C ALA A 47 -4.95 3.45 28.58
N ASN A 48 -3.63 3.36 28.49
CA ASN A 48 -2.90 3.22 27.23
C ASN A 48 -2.79 1.78 26.72
N THR A 49 -2.84 0.76 27.57
CA THR A 49 -2.71 -0.65 27.14
C THR A 49 -3.73 -1.04 26.07
N GLY A 50 -4.97 -0.57 26.16
CA GLY A 50 -5.98 -0.83 25.14
C GLY A 50 -5.76 -0.08 23.82
N THR A 51 -5.08 1.04 23.86
CA THR A 51 -4.74 1.86 22.69
C THR A 51 -3.52 1.29 21.97
N ASP A 52 -2.51 0.88 22.72
CA ASP A 52 -1.29 0.26 22.18
C ASP A 52 -1.61 -1.05 21.45
N GLU A 53 -2.44 -1.92 22.03
CA GLU A 53 -2.89 -3.15 21.36
C GLU A 53 -3.71 -2.89 20.07
N ARG A 54 -4.43 -1.77 20.01
CA ARG A 54 -5.15 -1.36 18.79
C ARG A 54 -4.20 -0.84 17.74
N LEU A 55 -3.20 -0.06 18.14
CA LEU A 55 -2.15 0.44 17.25
C LEU A 55 -1.34 -0.72 16.66
N ASP A 56 -0.93 -1.67 17.48
CA ASP A 56 -0.20 -2.87 17.01
C ASP A 56 -1.03 -3.68 16.01
N ARG A 57 -2.32 -3.87 16.30
CA ARG A 57 -3.24 -4.54 15.34
C ARG A 57 -3.45 -3.74 14.06
N MET A 58 -3.49 -2.41 14.12
CA MET A 58 -3.57 -1.57 12.94
C MET A 58 -2.29 -1.63 12.13
N ASN A 59 -1.13 -1.55 12.76
CA ASN A 59 0.16 -1.66 12.09
C ASN A 59 0.30 -3.03 11.40
N ALA A 60 -0.03 -4.13 12.08
CA ALA A 60 -0.01 -5.46 11.48
C ALA A 60 -0.96 -5.59 10.27
N ARG A 61 -2.11 -4.90 10.29
CA ARG A 61 -3.01 -4.86 9.13
C ARG A 61 -2.46 -4.01 7.99
N LEU A 62 -1.80 -2.91 8.29
CA LEU A 62 -1.14 -2.07 7.29
C LEU A 62 -0.03 -2.85 6.59
N ASP A 63 0.83 -3.54 7.34
CA ASP A 63 1.90 -4.38 6.79
C ASP A 63 1.34 -5.51 5.90
N ASP A 64 0.23 -6.16 6.31
CA ASP A 64 -0.44 -7.17 5.45
C ASP A 64 -1.04 -6.53 4.18
N MET A 65 -1.64 -5.34 4.31
CA MET A 65 -2.19 -4.61 3.15
C MET A 65 -1.09 -4.20 2.17
N ASP A 66 0.03 -3.68 2.65
CA ASP A 66 1.18 -3.32 1.82
C ASP A 66 1.73 -4.54 1.08
N GLY A 67 1.94 -5.65 1.78
CA GLY A 67 2.39 -6.90 1.14
C GLY A 67 1.37 -7.51 0.16
N ARG A 68 0.08 -7.21 0.30
CA ARG A 68 -0.94 -7.58 -0.70
C ARG A 68 -0.93 -6.63 -1.89
N MET A 69 -0.72 -5.34 -1.66
CA MET A 69 -0.61 -4.34 -2.70
C MET A 69 0.56 -4.66 -3.64
N ASP A 70 1.74 -4.92 -3.08
CA ASP A 70 2.93 -5.31 -3.85
C ASP A 70 2.68 -6.54 -4.73
N ARG A 71 1.98 -7.55 -4.19
CA ARG A 71 1.60 -8.75 -4.97
C ARG A 71 0.65 -8.41 -6.11
N ILE A 72 -0.38 -7.60 -5.85
CA ILE A 72 -1.35 -7.18 -6.86
C ILE A 72 -0.66 -6.36 -7.97
N GLU A 73 0.24 -5.45 -7.61
CA GLU A 73 1.00 -4.68 -8.59
C GLU A 73 1.86 -5.58 -9.48
N LYS A 74 2.57 -6.53 -8.87
CA LYS A 74 3.37 -7.51 -9.61
C LYS A 74 2.51 -8.37 -10.54
N ASP A 75 1.41 -8.91 -10.06
CA ASP A 75 0.50 -9.73 -10.86
C ASP A 75 -0.09 -8.93 -12.02
N ARG A 76 -0.47 -7.66 -11.78
CA ARG A 76 -0.95 -6.76 -12.85
C ARG A 76 0.11 -6.49 -13.90
N CYS A 77 1.37 -6.25 -13.49
CA CYS A 77 2.47 -6.05 -14.41
C CYS A 77 2.71 -7.32 -15.25
N ASP A 78 2.76 -8.48 -14.62
CA ASP A 78 2.95 -9.76 -15.31
C ASP A 78 1.81 -10.06 -16.29
N ASP A 79 0.56 -9.78 -15.92
CA ASP A 79 -0.60 -10.02 -16.79
C ASP A 79 -0.65 -9.03 -17.96
N ASN A 80 -0.29 -7.75 -17.72
CA ASN A 80 -0.18 -6.76 -18.78
C ASN A 80 0.88 -7.17 -19.81
N VAL A 81 2.05 -7.58 -19.35
CA VAL A 81 3.14 -8.06 -20.23
C VAL A 81 2.73 -9.27 -21.05
N LYS A 82 2.06 -10.25 -20.44
CA LYS A 82 1.53 -11.42 -21.16
C LYS A 82 0.46 -11.02 -22.18
N SER A 83 -0.39 -10.07 -21.85
CA SER A 83 -1.43 -9.53 -22.73
C SER A 83 -0.83 -8.82 -23.94
N THR A 84 0.11 -7.88 -23.69
CA THR A 84 0.82 -7.16 -24.76
C THR A 84 1.58 -8.13 -25.66
N ARG A 85 2.28 -9.10 -25.09
CA ARG A 85 2.96 -10.14 -25.87
C ARG A 85 2.00 -10.91 -26.78
N ARG A 86 0.85 -11.31 -26.26
CA ARG A 86 -0.18 -12.01 -27.04
C ARG A 86 -0.71 -11.14 -28.16
N TYR A 87 -1.02 -9.89 -27.87
CA TYR A 87 -1.50 -8.93 -28.85
C TYR A 87 -0.51 -8.76 -30.00
N ILE A 88 0.78 -8.59 -29.74
CA ILE A 88 1.83 -8.45 -30.77
C ILE A 88 1.88 -9.71 -31.67
N LEU A 89 1.87 -10.89 -31.05
CA LEU A 89 1.93 -12.15 -31.80
C LEU A 89 0.66 -12.42 -32.62
N ASP A 90 -0.51 -12.06 -32.09
CA ASP A 90 -1.79 -12.19 -32.81
C ASP A 90 -1.84 -11.23 -33.99
N PHE A 91 -1.33 -10.00 -33.83
CA PHE A 91 -1.22 -9.04 -34.91
C PHE A 91 -0.23 -9.53 -36.00
N GLU A 92 0.95 -10.00 -35.58
CA GLU A 92 1.92 -10.63 -36.50
C GLU A 92 1.26 -11.78 -37.31
N ASN A 93 0.57 -12.68 -36.61
CA ASN A 93 -0.10 -13.81 -37.22
C ASN A 93 -1.19 -13.36 -38.22
N SER A 94 -1.94 -12.32 -37.89
CA SER A 94 -2.95 -11.77 -38.81
C SER A 94 -2.32 -11.18 -40.08
N CYS A 95 -1.18 -10.48 -39.97
CA CYS A 95 -0.41 -9.99 -41.11
C CYS A 95 0.11 -11.14 -41.95
N ARG A 96 0.63 -12.21 -41.35
CA ARG A 96 1.09 -13.42 -42.08
C ARG A 96 -0.05 -14.11 -42.84
N ASN A 97 -1.26 -14.04 -42.29
CA ASN A 97 -2.48 -14.52 -42.93
C ASN A 97 -3.07 -13.51 -43.94
N LYS A 98 -2.30 -12.49 -44.36
CA LYS A 98 -2.67 -11.49 -45.35
C LYS A 98 -3.88 -10.64 -45.00
N ARG A 99 -4.23 -10.53 -43.73
CA ARG A 99 -5.24 -9.58 -43.26
C ARG A 99 -4.71 -8.16 -43.46
N LEU A 100 -5.54 -7.29 -44.01
CA LEU A 100 -5.23 -5.88 -44.14
C LEU A 100 -5.54 -5.17 -42.83
N HIS A 101 -4.69 -4.21 -42.50
CA HIS A 101 -4.76 -3.39 -41.28
C HIS A 101 -4.66 -1.92 -41.65
N THR A 102 -5.25 -1.06 -40.83
CA THR A 102 -5.11 0.40 -40.95
C THR A 102 -3.72 0.86 -40.53
N LYS A 103 -3.35 2.08 -40.90
CA LYS A 103 -2.10 2.68 -40.46
C LYS A 103 -2.07 2.81 -38.94
N GLU A 104 -3.19 3.22 -38.35
CA GLU A 104 -3.32 3.39 -36.89
C GLU A 104 -3.15 2.07 -36.13
N GLU A 105 -3.63 0.95 -36.68
CA GLU A 105 -3.41 -0.37 -36.09
C GLU A 105 -1.92 -0.74 -36.09
N PHE A 106 -1.19 -0.41 -37.15
CA PHE A 106 0.25 -0.59 -37.19
C PHE A 106 1.00 0.33 -36.23
N ASP A 107 0.68 1.63 -36.21
CA ASP A 107 1.28 2.59 -35.29
C ASP A 107 1.11 2.12 -33.84
N HIS A 108 -0.10 1.67 -33.48
CA HIS A 108 -0.38 1.15 -32.14
C HIS A 108 0.45 -0.10 -31.80
N VAL A 109 0.57 -1.09 -32.69
CA VAL A 109 1.36 -2.28 -32.38
C VAL A 109 2.85 -1.99 -32.27
N ILE A 110 3.37 -1.01 -33.03
CA ILE A 110 4.77 -0.58 -32.92
C ILE A 110 5.04 0.09 -31.59
N ASP A 111 4.11 0.93 -31.10
CA ASP A 111 4.18 1.54 -29.78
C ASP A 111 4.13 0.46 -28.68
N GLU A 112 3.24 -0.52 -28.80
CA GLU A 112 3.16 -1.65 -27.85
C GLU A 112 4.46 -2.49 -27.85
N ILE A 113 5.09 -2.72 -28.99
CA ILE A 113 6.41 -3.38 -29.09
C ILE A 113 7.47 -2.57 -28.33
N SER A 114 7.48 -1.25 -28.51
CA SER A 114 8.44 -0.35 -27.85
C SER A 114 8.28 -0.39 -26.33
N ASN A 115 7.03 -0.31 -25.84
CA ASN A 115 6.69 -0.39 -24.42
C ASN A 115 7.08 -1.77 -23.83
N TYR A 116 6.78 -2.84 -24.56
CA TYR A 116 7.14 -4.21 -24.17
C TYR A 116 8.67 -4.39 -24.09
N ASN A 117 9.43 -3.88 -25.06
CA ASN A 117 10.88 -3.94 -25.05
C ASN A 117 11.49 -3.17 -23.90
N ALA A 118 10.98 -1.95 -23.60
CA ALA A 118 11.42 -1.16 -22.45
C ALA A 118 11.22 -1.93 -21.15
N TYR A 119 10.03 -2.51 -20.96
CA TYR A 119 9.73 -3.34 -19.80
C TYR A 119 10.67 -4.56 -19.69
N CYS A 120 10.91 -5.26 -20.79
CA CYS A 120 11.80 -6.43 -20.79
C CYS A 120 13.25 -6.06 -20.42
N ILE A 121 13.73 -4.88 -20.86
CA ILE A 121 15.06 -4.36 -20.50
C ILE A 121 15.11 -4.07 -18.99
N GLU A 122 14.15 -3.35 -18.47
CA GLU A 122 14.08 -2.98 -17.05
C GLU A 122 14.05 -4.20 -16.13
N HIS A 123 13.28 -5.23 -16.52
CA HIS A 123 13.11 -6.45 -15.72
C HIS A 123 14.02 -7.62 -16.12
N HIS A 124 15.00 -7.40 -17.00
CA HIS A 124 15.94 -8.41 -17.49
C HIS A 124 15.27 -9.66 -18.08
N ILE A 125 14.13 -9.49 -18.76
CA ILE A 125 13.36 -10.58 -19.39
C ILE A 125 13.88 -10.82 -20.83
N ASN A 126 14.07 -12.10 -21.18
CA ASN A 126 14.42 -12.45 -22.55
C ASN A 126 13.19 -12.38 -23.47
N ASN A 127 13.25 -11.53 -24.50
CA ASN A 127 12.15 -11.29 -25.45
C ASN A 127 12.42 -11.79 -26.89
N GLY A 128 13.27 -12.80 -27.07
CA GLY A 128 13.71 -13.28 -28.39
C GLY A 128 12.61 -13.56 -29.40
N VAL A 129 11.43 -14.03 -28.97
CA VAL A 129 10.27 -14.27 -29.85
C VAL A 129 9.69 -12.96 -30.37
N ILE A 130 9.55 -11.95 -29.51
CA ILE A 130 9.00 -10.64 -29.91
C ILE A 130 9.97 -9.89 -30.83
N LYS A 131 11.27 -10.04 -30.68
CA LYS A 131 12.26 -9.45 -31.60
C LYS A 131 12.07 -9.92 -33.05
N ASN A 132 11.68 -11.17 -33.25
CA ASN A 132 11.38 -11.67 -34.60
C ASN A 132 10.07 -11.07 -35.12
N ALA A 133 9.04 -10.98 -34.30
CA ALA A 133 7.78 -10.32 -34.64
C ALA A 133 7.99 -8.83 -34.96
N GLU A 134 8.75 -8.13 -34.12
CA GLU A 134 9.13 -6.73 -34.31
C GLU A 134 9.76 -6.49 -35.66
N LYS A 135 10.78 -7.28 -36.01
CA LYS A 135 11.45 -7.17 -37.32
C LYS A 135 10.46 -7.35 -38.46
N TYR A 136 9.66 -8.42 -38.41
CA TYR A 136 8.68 -8.72 -39.46
C TYR A 136 7.63 -7.61 -39.60
N LEU A 137 7.08 -7.12 -38.50
CA LEU A 137 6.06 -6.07 -38.48
C LEU A 137 6.62 -4.74 -38.98
N THR A 138 7.84 -4.40 -38.56
CA THR A 138 8.53 -3.18 -39.01
C THR A 138 8.80 -3.23 -40.52
N ASP A 139 9.26 -4.37 -41.05
CA ASP A 139 9.52 -4.55 -42.48
C ASP A 139 8.23 -4.37 -43.29
N ILE A 140 7.13 -5.01 -42.89
CA ILE A 140 5.82 -4.86 -43.56
C ILE A 140 5.30 -3.42 -43.46
N TYR A 141 5.41 -2.79 -42.29
CA TYR A 141 4.97 -1.41 -42.09
C TYR A 141 5.68 -0.46 -43.07
N GLN A 142 7.00 -0.60 -43.19
CA GLN A 142 7.79 0.20 -44.14
C GLN A 142 7.40 -0.05 -45.59
N GLU A 143 7.11 -1.29 -45.94
CA GLU A 143 6.64 -1.65 -47.30
C GLU A 143 5.29 -0.98 -47.59
N ARG A 144 4.34 -1.08 -46.69
CA ARG A 144 3.01 -0.44 -46.82
C ARG A 144 3.07 1.08 -46.86
N LEU A 145 3.97 1.70 -46.07
CA LEU A 145 4.21 3.15 -46.16
C LEU A 145 4.68 3.58 -47.55
N LYS A 146 5.59 2.81 -48.17
CA LYS A 146 6.09 3.11 -49.50
C LYS A 146 5.01 3.05 -50.61
N HIS A 147 4.08 2.11 -50.46
CA HIS A 147 3.02 1.88 -51.42
C HIS A 147 1.69 2.53 -51.06
N ASN A 148 1.60 3.17 -49.88
CA ASN A 148 0.36 3.69 -49.32
C ASN A 148 -0.77 2.65 -49.36
N ASP A 149 -0.45 1.41 -48.99
CA ASP A 149 -1.33 0.22 -49.09
C ASP A 149 -1.81 -0.22 -47.70
N PHE A 150 -2.47 0.69 -47.01
CA PHE A 150 -3.19 0.40 -45.78
C PHE A 150 -4.66 0.20 -46.04
N LEU A 151 -5.36 -0.48 -45.09
CA LEU A 151 -6.80 -0.50 -45.10
C LEU A 151 -7.32 0.93 -44.83
N ALA A 152 -8.25 1.38 -45.65
CA ALA A 152 -8.87 2.70 -45.53
C ALA A 152 -9.95 2.71 -44.46
#